data_ac5336d7eb302b9866dd926050d8e37f
#
_entry.id   ac5336d7eb302b9866dd926050d8e37f
#
_cell.length_a   1.000
_cell.length_b   1.000
_cell.length_c   1.000
_cell.angle_alpha   90.00
_cell.angle_beta   90.00
_cell.angle_gamma   90.00
#
_symmetry.space_group_name_H-M   'P 1'
#
loop_
_entity.id
_entity.type
_entity.pdbx_description
1 polymer ?
#
loop_
_entity_poly.entity_id
_entity_poly.type
_entity_poly.pdbx_seq_one_letter_code
_entity_poly.pdbx_strand_id
1 'polypeptide(L)'
;MPRLLKRSPAAGGFTLLELVVALLIAVILTHGAYSHLQALGHAVALKSEINRFQRAFSLARNTAITKRRTVTLCPITHARQCSNDWSQPLAVIETALDGGHASRRVVRIFPTHPDSDITYNRGWRQVRYTPLGHTSGFNGTFYLCNGADTGRVLVLSQLGRLRVNEQRPDCF
;
A
#
# COMPACT_ATOMS: atom_id res chain seq x y z
N MET A 1 -21.17 45.87 -57.11
CA MET A 1 -20.91 45.04 -55.88
C MET A 1 -20.66 43.62 -56.31
N PRO A 2 -19.42 43.08 -56.26
CA PRO A 2 -19.15 41.69 -56.62
C PRO A 2 -19.38 40.78 -55.39
N ARG A 3 -20.22 39.76 -55.58
CA ARG A 3 -20.42 38.68 -54.57
C ARG A 3 -19.19 37.80 -54.54
N LEU A 4 -18.51 37.75 -53.39
CA LEU A 4 -17.47 36.80 -53.09
C LEU A 4 -18.15 35.40 -52.87
N LEU A 5 -17.95 34.52 -53.80
CA LEU A 5 -18.30 33.11 -53.68
C LEU A 5 -17.38 32.44 -52.66
N LYS A 6 -17.89 32.13 -51.47
CA LYS A 6 -17.22 31.37 -50.41
C LYS A 6 -17.09 29.89 -50.89
N ARG A 7 -15.87 29.51 -51.32
CA ARG A 7 -15.56 28.09 -51.64
C ARG A 7 -15.67 27.26 -50.36
N SER A 8 -16.61 26.35 -50.31
CA SER A 8 -16.69 25.33 -49.27
C SER A 8 -15.47 24.39 -49.40
N PRO A 9 -14.77 24.05 -48.32
CA PRO A 9 -13.73 23.03 -48.39
C PRO A 9 -14.33 21.68 -48.75
N ALA A 10 -13.76 21.02 -49.75
CA ALA A 10 -14.15 19.67 -50.15
C ALA A 10 -13.90 18.71 -48.96
N ALA A 11 -14.92 18.02 -48.49
CA ALA A 11 -14.79 16.95 -47.52
C ALA A 11 -14.09 15.75 -48.20
N GLY A 12 -12.76 15.64 -48.00
CA GLY A 12 -12.00 14.47 -48.44
C GLY A 12 -12.38 13.26 -47.57
N GLY A 13 -12.92 12.21 -48.18
CA GLY A 13 -13.17 10.94 -47.51
C GLY A 13 -11.85 10.19 -47.24
N PHE A 14 -11.73 9.50 -46.11
CA PHE A 14 -10.60 8.63 -45.81
C PHE A 14 -10.55 7.45 -46.78
N THR A 15 -9.35 7.11 -47.25
CA THR A 15 -9.15 5.92 -48.05
C THR A 15 -9.08 4.67 -47.14
N LEU A 16 -9.50 3.53 -47.67
CA LEU A 16 -9.44 2.24 -46.93
C LEU A 16 -8.01 1.91 -46.50
N LEU A 17 -7.02 2.24 -47.32
CA LEU A 17 -5.61 2.08 -47.02
C LEU A 17 -5.19 2.91 -45.78
N GLU A 18 -5.65 4.16 -45.68
CA GLU A 18 -5.33 5.07 -44.59
C GLU A 18 -5.92 4.55 -43.25
N LEU A 19 -7.14 3.99 -43.31
CA LEU A 19 -7.78 3.34 -42.15
C LEU A 19 -6.95 2.14 -41.65
N VAL A 20 -6.50 1.26 -42.58
CA VAL A 20 -5.70 0.07 -42.22
C VAL A 20 -4.36 0.48 -41.61
N VAL A 21 -3.69 1.46 -42.18
CA VAL A 21 -2.40 1.97 -41.63
C VAL A 21 -2.61 2.60 -40.27
N ALA A 22 -3.67 3.38 -40.07
CA ALA A 22 -3.97 3.99 -38.77
C ALA A 22 -4.25 2.93 -37.70
N LEU A 23 -4.99 1.85 -38.02
CA LEU A 23 -5.24 0.74 -37.10
C LEU A 23 -3.95 -0.03 -36.75
N LEU A 24 -3.09 -0.29 -37.71
CA LEU A 24 -1.79 -0.94 -37.45
C LEU A 24 -0.92 -0.10 -36.48
N ILE A 25 -0.83 1.21 -36.71
CA ILE A 25 -0.11 2.09 -35.81
C ILE A 25 -0.73 2.09 -34.41
N ALA A 26 -2.05 2.15 -34.31
CA ALA A 26 -2.75 2.12 -33.02
C ALA A 26 -2.48 0.82 -32.24
N VAL A 27 -2.46 -0.34 -32.91
CA VAL A 27 -2.14 -1.64 -32.29
C VAL A 27 -0.70 -1.66 -31.76
N ILE A 28 0.28 -1.16 -32.52
CA ILE A 28 1.68 -1.12 -32.10
C ILE A 28 1.85 -0.20 -30.85
N LEU A 29 1.23 0.97 -30.89
CA LEU A 29 1.30 1.93 -29.77
C LEU A 29 0.62 1.39 -28.51
N THR A 30 -0.52 0.72 -28.62
CA THR A 30 -1.23 0.15 -27.47
C THR A 30 -0.45 -1.00 -26.81
N HIS A 31 0.23 -1.85 -27.57
CA HIS A 31 1.07 -2.91 -27.03
C HIS A 31 2.23 -2.36 -26.19
N GLY A 32 2.93 -1.33 -26.65
CA GLY A 32 4.02 -0.70 -25.89
C GLY A 32 3.55 0.02 -24.61
N ALA A 33 2.38 0.65 -24.65
CA ALA A 33 1.84 1.38 -23.50
C ALA A 33 1.38 0.45 -22.36
N TYR A 34 0.87 -0.74 -22.67
CA TYR A 34 0.26 -1.64 -21.69
C TYR A 34 1.28 -2.15 -20.64
N SER A 35 2.48 -2.53 -21.04
CA SER A 35 3.53 -3.01 -20.14
C SER A 35 4.03 -1.94 -19.16
N HIS A 36 4.14 -0.69 -19.63
CA HIS A 36 4.52 0.43 -18.78
C HIS A 36 3.45 0.79 -17.75
N LEU A 37 2.17 0.68 -18.11
CA LEU A 37 1.04 0.93 -17.19
C LEU A 37 0.98 -0.10 -16.06
N GLN A 38 1.24 -1.37 -16.34
CA GLN A 38 1.30 -2.41 -15.31
C GLN A 38 2.43 -2.17 -14.31
N ALA A 39 3.64 -1.87 -14.78
CA ALA A 39 4.78 -1.57 -13.91
C ALA A 39 4.51 -0.36 -13.00
N LEU A 40 3.87 0.69 -13.54
CA LEU A 40 3.45 1.85 -12.77
C LEU A 40 2.41 1.46 -11.71
N GLY A 41 1.44 0.61 -12.05
CA GLY A 41 0.42 0.11 -11.12
C GLY A 41 1.04 -0.60 -9.91
N HIS A 42 1.99 -1.51 -10.14
CA HIS A 42 2.72 -2.21 -9.07
C HIS A 42 3.52 -1.25 -8.17
N ALA A 43 4.19 -0.26 -8.75
CA ALA A 43 4.95 0.72 -7.99
C ALA A 43 4.05 1.61 -7.11
N VAL A 44 2.89 2.03 -7.62
CA VAL A 44 1.89 2.82 -6.88
C VAL A 44 1.29 1.98 -5.75
N ALA A 45 0.93 0.72 -6.00
CA ALA A 45 0.38 -0.19 -5.00
C ALA A 45 1.39 -0.42 -3.86
N LEU A 46 2.66 -0.71 -4.17
CA LEU A 46 3.71 -0.86 -3.17
C LEU A 46 3.89 0.40 -2.31
N LYS A 47 3.90 1.57 -2.94
CA LYS A 47 4.00 2.85 -2.21
C LYS A 47 2.79 3.08 -1.30
N SER A 48 1.60 2.68 -1.73
CA SER A 48 0.39 2.73 -0.92
C SER A 48 0.51 1.86 0.33
N GLU A 49 1.02 0.63 0.20
CA GLU A 49 1.26 -0.28 1.31
C GLU A 49 2.32 0.24 2.28
N ILE A 50 3.43 0.77 1.80
CA ILE A 50 4.43 1.44 2.64
C ILE A 50 3.80 2.55 3.47
N ASN A 51 3.01 3.42 2.83
CA ASN A 51 2.30 4.50 3.51
C ASN A 51 1.27 3.99 4.52
N ARG A 52 0.59 2.87 4.22
CA ARG A 52 -0.33 2.19 5.13
C ARG A 52 0.40 1.76 6.42
N PHE A 53 1.52 1.07 6.28
CA PHE A 53 2.35 0.65 7.39
C PHE A 53 2.85 1.83 8.20
N GLN A 54 3.46 2.83 7.56
CA GLN A 54 3.97 4.01 8.25
C GLN A 54 2.87 4.72 9.06
N ARG A 55 1.68 4.90 8.49
CA ARG A 55 0.54 5.50 9.19
C ARG A 55 0.05 4.65 10.36
N ALA A 56 -0.06 3.33 10.18
CA ALA A 56 -0.53 2.42 11.22
C ALA A 56 0.45 2.37 12.41
N PHE A 57 1.75 2.21 12.13
CA PHE A 57 2.80 2.18 13.17
C PHE A 57 2.96 3.53 13.87
N SER A 58 2.91 4.63 13.14
CA SER A 58 2.95 5.98 13.73
C SER A 58 1.74 6.24 14.61
N LEU A 59 0.53 5.87 14.16
CA LEU A 59 -0.68 6.02 14.97
C LEU A 59 -0.60 5.17 16.25
N ALA A 60 -0.19 3.90 16.14
CA ALA A 60 -0.06 3.02 17.29
C ALA A 60 0.92 3.58 18.33
N ARG A 61 2.10 4.03 17.87
CA ARG A 61 3.12 4.64 18.73
C ARG A 61 2.64 5.93 19.39
N ASN A 62 2.07 6.84 18.60
CA ASN A 62 1.59 8.13 19.11
C ASN A 62 0.44 7.94 20.09
N THR A 63 -0.49 7.01 19.82
CA THR A 63 -1.57 6.67 20.75
C THR A 63 -1.03 6.14 22.07
N ALA A 64 -0.02 5.25 22.02
CA ALA A 64 0.59 4.70 23.22
C ALA A 64 1.23 5.79 24.10
N ILE A 65 1.98 6.71 23.50
CA ILE A 65 2.64 7.82 24.20
C ILE A 65 1.60 8.80 24.77
N THR A 66 0.67 9.25 23.92
CA THR A 66 -0.29 10.31 24.31
C THR A 66 -1.25 9.83 25.40
N LYS A 67 -1.71 8.59 25.31
CA LYS A 67 -2.64 8.02 26.29
C LYS A 67 -1.95 7.31 27.46
N ARG A 68 -0.61 7.18 27.41
CA ARG A 68 0.20 6.45 28.39
C ARG A 68 -0.33 5.03 28.64
N ARG A 69 -0.75 4.36 27.55
CA ARG A 69 -1.35 3.01 27.58
C ARG A 69 -0.62 2.08 26.60
N THR A 70 -0.77 0.80 26.83
CA THR A 70 -0.27 -0.19 25.86
C THR A 70 -1.16 -0.21 24.63
N VAL A 71 -0.54 -0.14 23.44
CA VAL A 71 -1.24 -0.22 22.16
C VAL A 71 -0.69 -1.39 21.37
N THR A 72 -1.59 -2.20 20.86
CA THR A 72 -1.27 -3.35 20.01
C THR A 72 -1.62 -3.02 18.56
N LEU A 73 -0.68 -3.27 17.66
CA LEU A 73 -0.91 -3.25 16.22
C LEU A 73 -0.84 -4.69 15.73
N CYS A 74 -1.87 -5.15 15.04
CA CYS A 74 -1.88 -6.48 14.45
C CYS A 74 -2.71 -6.54 13.16
N PRO A 75 -2.36 -7.45 12.23
CA PRO A 75 -3.26 -7.80 11.14
C PRO A 75 -4.48 -8.52 11.70
N ILE A 76 -5.66 -8.23 11.16
CA ILE A 76 -6.91 -8.81 11.65
C ILE A 76 -7.63 -9.60 10.57
N THR A 77 -8.23 -10.70 10.97
CA THR A 77 -9.17 -11.48 10.17
C THR A 77 -10.58 -10.88 10.21
N HIS A 78 -11.50 -11.43 9.43
CA HIS A 78 -12.93 -11.07 9.46
C HIS A 78 -13.54 -11.21 10.87
N ALA A 79 -13.05 -12.15 11.70
CA ALA A 79 -13.47 -12.32 13.09
C ALA A 79 -12.83 -11.31 14.06
N ARG A 80 -12.12 -10.30 13.57
CA ARG A 80 -11.40 -9.29 14.35
C ARG A 80 -10.36 -9.85 15.32
N GLN A 81 -9.83 -11.02 15.02
CA GLN A 81 -8.74 -11.63 15.76
C GLN A 81 -7.40 -11.32 15.10
N CYS A 82 -6.34 -11.15 15.91
CA CYS A 82 -5.00 -10.94 15.38
C CYS A 82 -4.51 -12.22 14.66
N SER A 83 -4.07 -12.02 13.42
CA SER A 83 -3.45 -13.03 12.55
C SER A 83 -1.92 -12.85 12.50
N ASN A 84 -1.22 -13.81 11.93
CA ASN A 84 0.19 -13.67 11.56
C ASN A 84 0.39 -13.26 10.09
N ASP A 85 -0.68 -13.13 9.33
CA ASP A 85 -0.68 -12.68 7.95
C ASP A 85 -0.73 -11.15 7.89
N TRP A 86 0.42 -10.52 7.68
CA TRP A 86 0.59 -9.07 7.64
C TRP A 86 0.05 -8.43 6.35
N SER A 87 -0.35 -9.24 5.38
CA SER A 87 -1.06 -8.79 4.18
C SER A 87 -2.51 -8.40 4.47
N GLN A 88 -3.07 -8.82 5.61
CA GLN A 88 -4.42 -8.48 6.05
C GLN A 88 -4.56 -7.04 6.54
N PRO A 89 -5.79 -6.52 6.70
CA PRO A 89 -6.03 -5.19 7.28
C PRO A 89 -5.37 -5.04 8.66
N LEU A 90 -4.71 -3.91 8.92
CA LEU A 90 -4.03 -3.63 10.18
C LEU A 90 -4.96 -2.91 11.15
N ALA A 91 -5.11 -3.44 12.36
CA ALA A 91 -5.85 -2.80 13.44
C ALA A 91 -4.91 -2.23 14.52
N VAL A 92 -5.17 -0.98 14.90
CA VAL A 92 -4.56 -0.34 16.08
C VAL A 92 -5.54 -0.50 17.23
N ILE A 93 -5.13 -1.20 18.29
CA ILE A 93 -5.96 -1.60 19.42
C ILE A 93 -5.36 -1.06 20.71
N GLU A 94 -6.09 -0.20 21.39
CA GLU A 94 -5.75 0.31 22.72
C GLU A 94 -6.22 -0.70 23.78
N THR A 95 -5.35 -1.02 24.74
CA THR A 95 -5.71 -1.80 25.92
C THR A 95 -5.85 -0.84 27.10
N ALA A 96 -7.06 -0.70 27.62
CA ALA A 96 -7.36 0.04 28.83
C ALA A 96 -7.58 -0.92 30.00
N LEU A 97 -7.13 -0.54 31.18
CA LEU A 97 -7.45 -1.20 32.44
C LEU A 97 -8.50 -0.34 33.15
N ASP A 98 -9.76 -0.74 33.07
CA ASP A 98 -10.86 -0.07 33.72
C ASP A 98 -11.41 -0.97 34.83
N GLY A 99 -11.28 -0.54 36.11
CA GLY A 99 -11.77 -1.30 37.25
C GLY A 99 -11.20 -2.73 37.40
N GLY A 100 -9.96 -2.97 36.97
CA GLY A 100 -9.34 -4.29 37.03
C GLY A 100 -9.63 -5.20 35.81
N HIS A 101 -10.48 -4.78 34.89
CA HIS A 101 -10.77 -5.49 33.66
C HIS A 101 -10.00 -4.87 32.48
N ALA A 102 -9.32 -5.72 31.69
CA ALA A 102 -8.68 -5.28 30.47
C ALA A 102 -9.71 -5.09 29.34
N SER A 103 -10.07 -3.85 29.03
CA SER A 103 -10.89 -3.52 27.86
C SER A 103 -10.02 -3.28 26.65
N ARG A 104 -10.41 -3.83 25.49
CA ARG A 104 -9.74 -3.65 24.21
C ARG A 104 -10.58 -2.81 23.28
N ARG A 105 -10.06 -1.64 22.90
CA ARG A 105 -10.74 -0.72 21.99
C ARG A 105 -9.99 -0.58 20.69
N VAL A 106 -10.65 -0.86 19.57
CA VAL A 106 -10.09 -0.59 18.24
C VAL A 106 -10.08 0.93 18.01
N VAL A 107 -8.90 1.50 17.84
CA VAL A 107 -8.69 2.93 17.54
C VAL A 107 -8.93 3.18 16.05
N ARG A 108 -8.33 2.34 15.19
CA ARG A 108 -8.45 2.45 13.73
C ARG A 108 -8.09 1.13 13.05
N ILE A 109 -8.73 0.90 11.90
CA ILE A 109 -8.39 -0.17 10.97
C ILE A 109 -7.87 0.47 9.67
N PHE A 110 -6.77 -0.05 9.17
CA PHE A 110 -6.17 0.33 7.89
C PHE A 110 -6.42 -0.81 6.90
N PRO A 111 -7.25 -0.59 5.87
CA PRO A 111 -7.53 -1.62 4.88
C PRO A 111 -6.26 -1.99 4.12
N THR A 112 -6.18 -3.23 3.65
CA THR A 112 -5.11 -3.72 2.79
C THR A 112 -5.37 -3.37 1.33
N HIS A 113 -4.29 -3.39 0.52
CA HIS A 113 -4.42 -3.40 -0.93
C HIS A 113 -4.44 -4.86 -1.40
N PRO A 114 -5.30 -5.24 -2.36
CA PRO A 114 -5.23 -6.57 -2.97
C PRO A 114 -3.84 -6.76 -3.60
N ASP A 115 -3.39 -8.00 -3.69
CA ASP A 115 -2.12 -8.42 -4.31
C ASP A 115 -0.83 -8.02 -3.58
N SER A 116 -0.91 -7.59 -2.31
CA SER A 116 0.29 -7.36 -1.49
C SER A 116 0.63 -8.59 -0.68
N ASP A 117 1.87 -9.08 -0.81
CA ASP A 117 2.43 -10.11 0.07
C ASP A 117 3.38 -9.47 1.06
N ILE A 118 3.10 -9.67 2.36
CA ILE A 118 3.85 -9.02 3.42
C ILE A 118 4.25 -10.03 4.50
N THR A 119 5.55 -10.24 4.61
CA THR A 119 6.14 -11.16 5.57
C THR A 119 6.86 -10.39 6.68
N TYR A 120 6.64 -10.82 7.93
CA TYR A 120 7.36 -10.31 9.09
C TYR A 120 8.36 -11.36 9.58
N ASN A 121 9.65 -11.02 9.62
CA ASN A 121 10.73 -11.97 9.91
C ASN A 121 10.68 -12.60 11.31
N ARG A 122 9.86 -12.08 12.21
CA ARG A 122 9.69 -12.63 13.56
C ARG A 122 8.51 -13.61 13.65
N GLY A 123 7.67 -13.69 12.62
CA GLY A 123 6.49 -14.56 12.58
C GLY A 123 5.42 -14.24 13.64
N TRP A 124 5.48 -13.07 14.27
CA TRP A 124 4.57 -12.70 15.34
C TRP A 124 3.26 -12.13 14.80
N ARG A 125 2.18 -12.43 15.51
CA ARG A 125 0.82 -11.98 15.18
C ARG A 125 0.55 -10.52 15.52
N GLN A 126 1.44 -9.85 16.25
CA GLN A 126 1.22 -8.49 16.74
C GLN A 126 2.54 -7.78 17.02
N VAL A 127 2.49 -6.46 17.00
CA VAL A 127 3.50 -5.57 17.55
C VAL A 127 2.86 -4.78 18.69
N ARG A 128 3.52 -4.74 19.85
CA ARG A 128 3.01 -4.03 21.01
C ARG A 128 3.89 -2.83 21.31
N TYR A 129 3.26 -1.68 21.50
CA TYR A 129 3.88 -0.45 21.95
C TYR A 129 3.64 -0.24 23.44
N THR A 130 4.71 0.04 24.18
CA THR A 130 4.63 0.46 25.58
C THR A 130 4.19 1.93 25.70
N PRO A 131 3.78 2.42 26.88
CA PRO A 131 3.47 3.85 27.09
C PRO A 131 4.59 4.82 26.74
N LEU A 132 5.84 4.34 26.67
CA LEU A 132 7.00 5.12 26.21
C LEU A 132 7.18 5.11 24.69
N GLY A 133 6.33 4.41 23.95
CA GLY A 133 6.42 4.28 22.50
C GLY A 133 7.50 3.32 22.01
N HIS A 134 7.98 2.44 22.87
CA HIS A 134 8.95 1.39 22.53
C HIS A 134 8.23 0.10 22.18
N THR A 135 8.84 -0.72 21.33
CA THR A 135 8.27 -2.01 20.92
C THR A 135 8.79 -3.21 21.69
N SER A 136 9.62 -3.03 22.71
CA SER A 136 10.22 -4.05 23.59
C SER A 136 10.08 -5.51 23.09
N GLY A 137 11.08 -5.95 22.30
CA GLY A 137 11.10 -7.30 21.77
C GLY A 137 10.30 -7.53 20.46
N PHE A 138 9.48 -6.59 20.02
CA PHE A 138 8.74 -6.65 18.74
C PHE A 138 9.45 -5.91 17.59
N ASN A 139 10.75 -5.63 17.75
CA ASN A 139 11.56 -5.11 16.66
C ASN A 139 11.82 -6.19 15.60
N GLY A 140 11.92 -5.79 14.34
CA GLY A 140 12.16 -6.72 13.25
C GLY A 140 11.97 -6.07 11.89
N THR A 141 11.86 -6.90 10.87
CA THR A 141 11.84 -6.48 9.49
C THR A 141 10.60 -7.01 8.79
N PHE A 142 9.92 -6.12 8.07
CA PHE A 142 8.82 -6.47 7.19
C PHE A 142 9.31 -6.43 5.74
N TYR A 143 9.04 -7.48 5.01
CA TYR A 143 9.29 -7.59 3.57
C TYR A 143 7.97 -7.41 2.85
N LEU A 144 7.87 -6.37 2.05
CA LEU A 144 6.69 -6.03 1.27
C LEU A 144 6.98 -6.35 -0.19
N CYS A 145 6.22 -7.27 -0.76
CA CYS A 145 6.30 -7.67 -2.16
C CYS A 145 5.00 -7.35 -2.89
N ASN A 146 5.13 -6.88 -4.14
CA ASN A 146 4.00 -6.69 -5.04
C ASN A 146 4.44 -7.12 -6.45
N GLY A 147 4.24 -8.41 -6.75
CA GLY A 147 4.84 -9.09 -7.90
C GLY A 147 6.31 -9.48 -7.68
N ALA A 148 6.89 -10.21 -8.63
CA ALA A 148 8.20 -10.85 -8.49
C ALA A 148 9.38 -9.86 -8.34
N ASP A 149 9.31 -8.67 -8.94
CA ASP A 149 10.46 -7.76 -9.02
C ASP A 149 10.30 -6.47 -8.21
N THR A 150 9.15 -6.30 -7.54
CA THR A 150 8.82 -5.02 -6.90
C THR A 150 8.62 -5.22 -5.40
N GLY A 151 9.62 -4.85 -4.61
CA GLY A 151 9.55 -4.98 -3.15
C GLY A 151 10.26 -3.87 -2.41
N ARG A 152 9.98 -3.76 -1.10
CA ARG A 152 10.64 -2.88 -0.15
C ARG A 152 10.73 -3.52 1.22
N VAL A 153 11.75 -3.10 1.95
CA VAL A 153 12.03 -3.56 3.30
C VAL A 153 11.68 -2.45 4.28
N LEU A 154 10.88 -2.77 5.31
CA LEU A 154 10.61 -1.86 6.40
C LEU A 154 11.24 -2.41 7.69
N VAL A 155 12.02 -1.59 8.38
CA VAL A 155 12.71 -1.98 9.61
C VAL A 155 12.06 -1.28 10.81
N LEU A 156 11.57 -2.08 11.75
CA LEU A 156 11.03 -1.62 13.01
C LEU A 156 12.09 -1.73 14.09
N SER A 157 12.51 -0.59 14.65
CA SER A 157 13.48 -0.53 15.74
C SER A 157 12.84 -0.81 17.11
N GLN A 158 13.64 -1.17 18.11
CA GLN A 158 13.20 -1.29 19.51
C GLN A 158 12.58 0.00 20.06
N LEU A 159 13.07 1.16 19.59
CA LEU A 159 12.51 2.47 19.94
C LEU A 159 11.18 2.79 19.26
N GLY A 160 10.59 1.83 18.54
CA GLY A 160 9.29 1.94 17.92
C GLY A 160 9.25 2.77 16.64
N ARG A 161 10.38 3.04 16.00
CA ARG A 161 10.43 3.75 14.72
C ARG A 161 10.43 2.75 13.57
N LEU A 162 9.51 2.94 12.64
CA LEU A 162 9.48 2.23 11.36
C LEU A 162 10.23 3.05 10.31
N ARG A 163 11.21 2.43 9.65
CA ARG A 163 12.00 3.06 8.58
C ARG A 163 11.89 2.23 7.31
N VAL A 164 11.85 2.90 6.17
CA VAL A 164 11.98 2.27 4.86
C VAL A 164 13.48 2.06 4.60
N ASN A 165 13.85 0.84 4.24
CA ASN A 165 15.18 0.52 3.76
C ASN A 165 15.13 0.46 2.22
N GLU A 166 16.19 0.96 1.56
CA GLU A 166 16.29 0.95 0.10
C GLU A 166 16.60 -0.43 -0.48
N GLN A 167 17.02 -1.38 0.37
CA GLN A 167 17.22 -2.77 -0.03
C GLN A 167 15.94 -3.35 -0.63
N ARG A 168 16.07 -4.06 -1.74
CA ARG A 168 14.98 -4.84 -2.32
C ARG A 168 14.99 -6.22 -1.71
N PRO A 169 13.86 -6.73 -1.24
CA PRO A 169 13.75 -8.13 -0.84
C PRO A 169 13.71 -9.02 -2.09
N ASP A 170 14.13 -10.26 -1.93
CA ASP A 170 13.88 -11.29 -2.93
C ASP A 170 12.40 -11.66 -2.84
N CYS A 171 11.60 -11.16 -3.78
CA CYS A 171 10.18 -11.46 -3.92
C CYS A 171 10.04 -12.65 -4.89
N PHE A 172 9.36 -13.71 -4.47
CA PHE A 172 9.10 -14.93 -5.26
C PHE A 172 7.64 -15.01 -5.70
#